data_94a47935d2c476194cd2be13ba05393f
#
_entry.id   94a47935d2c476194cd2be13ba05393f
#
_cell.length_a   1.000
_cell.length_b   1.000
_cell.length_c   1.000
_cell.angle_alpha   90.00
_cell.angle_beta   90.00
_cell.angle_gamma   90.00
#
_symmetry.space_group_name_H-M   'P 1'
#
loop_
_entity.id
_entity.type
_entity.pdbx_description
1 polymer ?
#
loop_
_entity_poly.entity_id
_entity_poly.type
_entity_poly.pdbx_seq_one_letter_code
_entity_poly.pdbx_strand_id
1 'polypeptide(L)'
;VEEKSLEIKPYLDKICSVHGGRHPKIFAIKDHLYATAGELAMHMKKEELILFPFIRKMVKANQEHASLDKPNFGTVQNPIEMMMEEHSNEGERFRKIEALSNNYTAPEDACNTYKVTFALLKEFEQDLHLHIHLENNILFPSAIELEKRLN
;
A
#
# COMPACT_ATOMS: atom_id res chain seq x y z
N VAL A 1 -1.43 2.35 -7.56
CA VAL A 1 -1.05 1.20 -6.73
C VAL A 1 -1.84 -0.04 -7.13
N GLU A 2 -3.17 0.04 -7.16
CA GLU A 2 -4.02 -1.09 -7.51
C GLU A 2 -3.81 -1.57 -8.96
N GLU A 3 -3.70 -0.65 -9.91
CA GLU A 3 -3.42 -0.96 -11.33
C GLU A 3 -2.09 -1.69 -11.49
N LYS A 4 -1.05 -1.26 -10.76
CA LYS A 4 0.27 -1.90 -10.81
C LYS A 4 0.26 -3.32 -10.28
N SER A 5 -0.50 -3.59 -9.21
CA SER A 5 -0.63 -4.95 -8.68
C SER A 5 -1.31 -5.87 -9.67
N LEU A 6 -2.32 -5.39 -10.39
CA LEU A 6 -3.02 -6.15 -11.43
C LEU A 6 -2.12 -6.42 -12.64
N GLU A 7 -1.24 -5.48 -12.99
CA GLU A 7 -0.26 -5.64 -14.07
C GLU A 7 0.79 -6.69 -13.75
N ILE A 8 1.28 -6.73 -12.51
CA ILE A 8 2.36 -7.64 -12.09
C ILE A 8 1.90 -9.09 -11.97
N LYS A 9 0.66 -9.33 -11.55
CA LYS A 9 0.15 -10.69 -11.32
C LYS A 9 0.36 -11.67 -12.47
N PRO A 10 -0.02 -11.34 -13.72
CA PRO A 10 0.20 -12.25 -14.86
C PRO A 10 1.68 -12.55 -15.09
N TYR A 11 2.55 -11.57 -14.93
CA TYR A 11 3.99 -11.76 -15.08
C TYR A 11 4.55 -12.70 -14.01
N LEU A 12 4.13 -12.55 -12.75
CA LEU A 12 4.52 -13.46 -11.66
C LEU A 12 4.02 -14.87 -11.92
N ASP A 13 2.80 -15.04 -12.36
CA ASP A 13 2.25 -16.34 -12.69
C ASP A 13 3.09 -17.03 -13.77
N LYS A 14 3.48 -16.28 -14.80
CA LYS A 14 4.28 -16.79 -15.90
C LYS A 14 5.68 -17.21 -15.43
N ILE A 15 6.39 -16.39 -14.66
CA ILE A 15 7.73 -16.75 -14.21
C ILE A 15 7.71 -17.90 -13.21
N CYS A 16 6.67 -18.01 -12.38
CA CYS A 16 6.50 -19.17 -11.52
C CYS A 16 6.34 -20.46 -12.33
N SER A 17 5.56 -20.42 -13.40
CA SER A 17 5.35 -21.56 -14.29
C SER A 17 6.65 -21.99 -15.00
N VAL A 18 7.43 -21.02 -15.49
CA VAL A 18 8.64 -21.30 -16.30
C VAL A 18 9.88 -21.54 -15.44
N HIS A 19 10.07 -20.75 -14.40
CA HIS A 19 11.31 -20.72 -13.60
C HIS A 19 11.16 -21.27 -12.18
N GLY A 20 9.94 -21.58 -11.72
CA GLY A 20 9.68 -22.01 -10.35
C GLY A 20 10.43 -23.28 -9.93
N GLY A 21 10.69 -24.19 -10.87
CA GLY A 21 11.45 -25.41 -10.59
C GLY A 21 12.90 -25.15 -10.21
N ARG A 22 13.53 -24.15 -10.80
CA ARG A 22 14.92 -23.75 -10.52
C ARG A 22 15.01 -22.68 -9.44
N HIS A 23 14.01 -21.83 -9.35
CA HIS A 23 13.97 -20.67 -8.44
C HIS A 23 12.70 -20.71 -7.60
N PRO A 24 12.59 -21.63 -6.62
CA PRO A 24 11.35 -21.80 -5.84
C PRO A 24 10.98 -20.58 -4.99
N LYS A 25 11.92 -19.69 -4.73
CA LYS A 25 11.65 -18.44 -3.99
C LYS A 25 10.61 -17.55 -4.67
N ILE A 26 10.44 -17.65 -5.99
CA ILE A 26 9.43 -16.85 -6.70
C ILE A 26 8.00 -17.23 -6.34
N PHE A 27 7.75 -18.46 -5.89
CA PHE A 27 6.43 -18.83 -5.37
C PHE A 27 6.11 -18.07 -4.09
N ALA A 28 7.07 -17.89 -3.19
CA ALA A 28 6.90 -17.11 -1.98
C ALA A 28 6.70 -15.61 -2.31
N ILE A 29 7.43 -15.07 -3.27
CA ILE A 29 7.26 -13.70 -3.76
C ILE A 29 5.83 -13.52 -4.29
N LYS A 30 5.36 -14.46 -5.10
CA LYS A 30 3.99 -14.45 -5.64
C LYS A 30 2.96 -14.42 -4.51
N ASP A 31 3.09 -15.30 -3.51
CA ASP A 31 2.17 -15.39 -2.38
C ASP A 31 2.11 -14.06 -1.62
N HIS A 32 3.27 -13.45 -1.35
CA HIS A 32 3.33 -12.15 -0.68
C HIS A 32 2.68 -11.04 -1.52
N LEU A 33 2.93 -11.00 -2.83
CA LEU A 33 2.33 -9.98 -3.67
C LEU A 33 0.81 -10.14 -3.77
N TYR A 34 0.31 -11.36 -3.91
CA TYR A 34 -1.14 -11.60 -3.96
C TYR A 34 -1.82 -11.19 -2.65
N ALA A 35 -1.19 -11.49 -1.51
CA ALA A 35 -1.70 -11.05 -0.21
C ALA A 35 -1.68 -9.52 -0.09
N THR A 36 -0.59 -8.88 -0.50
CA THR A 36 -0.48 -7.41 -0.53
C THR A 36 -1.57 -6.79 -1.40
N ALA A 37 -1.78 -7.32 -2.60
CA ALA A 37 -2.80 -6.78 -3.52
C ALA A 37 -4.20 -6.85 -2.91
N GLY A 38 -4.55 -7.96 -2.26
CA GLY A 38 -5.84 -8.11 -1.58
C GLY A 38 -6.02 -7.15 -0.41
N GLU A 39 -5.01 -7.02 0.44
CA GLU A 39 -5.05 -6.13 1.59
C GLU A 39 -5.06 -4.66 1.19
N LEU A 40 -4.28 -4.28 0.19
CA LEU A 40 -4.28 -2.90 -0.32
C LEU A 40 -5.60 -2.51 -0.95
N ALA A 41 -6.27 -3.43 -1.66
CA ALA A 41 -7.60 -3.15 -2.22
C ALA A 41 -8.60 -2.83 -1.12
N MET A 42 -8.58 -3.57 -0.01
CA MET A 42 -9.45 -3.30 1.15
C MET A 42 -9.05 -2.01 1.87
N HIS A 43 -7.76 -1.78 2.04
CA HIS A 43 -7.21 -0.57 2.65
C HIS A 43 -7.66 0.69 1.90
N MET A 44 -7.53 0.68 0.58
CA MET A 44 -7.95 1.82 -0.26
C MET A 44 -9.44 2.08 -0.19
N LYS A 45 -10.26 1.04 -0.10
CA LYS A 45 -11.71 1.21 0.09
C LYS A 45 -12.05 1.89 1.41
N LYS A 46 -11.35 1.54 2.48
CA LYS A 46 -11.52 2.20 3.79
C LYS A 46 -11.16 3.69 3.71
N GLU A 47 -10.07 4.02 3.03
CA GLU A 47 -9.68 5.41 2.82
C GLU A 47 -10.73 6.17 2.00
N GLU A 48 -11.13 5.63 0.86
CA GLU A 48 -12.06 6.29 -0.06
C GLU A 48 -13.47 6.44 0.50
N LEU A 49 -13.94 5.47 1.26
CA LEU A 49 -15.33 5.44 1.74
C LEU A 49 -15.50 5.99 3.16
N ILE A 50 -14.46 6.01 3.97
CA ILE A 50 -14.54 6.39 5.38
C ILE A 50 -13.62 7.58 5.70
N LEU A 51 -12.32 7.41 5.53
CA LEU A 51 -11.34 8.38 6.01
C LEU A 51 -11.31 9.65 5.19
N PHE A 52 -11.14 9.57 3.89
CA PHE A 52 -11.05 10.74 3.02
C PHE A 52 -12.35 11.56 3.00
N PRO A 53 -13.55 10.96 2.95
CA PRO A 53 -14.78 11.74 3.09
C PRO A 53 -14.85 12.53 4.40
N PHE A 54 -14.40 11.95 5.50
CA PHE A 54 -14.38 12.65 6.78
C PHE A 54 -13.37 13.79 6.80
N ILE A 55 -12.18 13.57 6.23
CA ILE A 55 -11.17 14.64 6.10
C ILE A 55 -11.73 15.79 5.27
N ARG A 56 -12.41 15.50 4.17
CA ARG A 56 -13.09 16.55 3.35
C ARG A 56 -14.14 17.31 4.15
N LYS A 57 -14.92 16.64 4.99
CA LYS A 57 -15.89 17.30 5.88
C LYS A 57 -15.20 18.23 6.87
N MET A 58 -14.06 17.81 7.43
CA MET A 58 -13.28 18.64 8.34
C MET A 58 -12.75 19.90 7.64
N VAL A 59 -12.21 19.75 6.44
CA VAL A 59 -11.71 20.87 5.63
C VAL A 59 -12.83 21.86 5.35
N LYS A 60 -13.98 21.36 4.94
CA LYS A 60 -15.17 22.20 4.66
C LYS A 60 -15.64 22.93 5.92
N ALA A 61 -15.75 22.23 7.04
CA ALA A 61 -16.16 22.83 8.30
C ALA A 61 -15.20 23.95 8.73
N ASN A 62 -13.90 23.74 8.55
CA ASN A 62 -12.89 24.75 8.86
C ASN A 62 -13.02 25.99 7.95
N GLN A 63 -13.25 25.79 6.67
CA GLN A 63 -13.43 26.89 5.71
C GLN A 63 -14.70 27.71 5.98
N GLU A 64 -15.78 27.04 6.37
CA GLU A 64 -17.09 27.69 6.62
C GLU A 64 -17.26 28.14 8.08
N HIS A 65 -16.27 27.92 8.94
CA HIS A 65 -16.36 28.16 10.39
C HIS A 65 -17.57 27.46 11.02
N ALA A 66 -17.91 26.28 10.50
CA ALA A 66 -19.05 25.49 10.94
C ALA A 66 -18.61 24.45 11.98
N SER A 67 -19.57 23.97 12.77
CA SER A 67 -19.32 22.87 13.69
C SER A 67 -19.23 21.55 12.94
N LEU A 68 -18.46 20.59 13.50
CA LEU A 68 -18.27 19.28 12.95
C LEU A 68 -19.06 18.26 13.78
N ASP A 69 -19.90 17.47 13.10
CA ASP A 69 -20.61 16.39 13.77
C ASP A 69 -19.63 15.27 14.14
N LYS A 70 -19.82 14.68 15.30
CA LYS A 70 -18.98 13.59 15.79
C LYS A 70 -19.17 12.35 14.91
N PRO A 71 -18.09 11.78 14.34
CA PRO A 71 -18.20 10.59 13.50
C PRO A 71 -18.47 9.33 14.34
N ASN A 72 -18.96 8.27 13.68
CA ASN A 72 -19.24 6.99 14.32
C ASN A 72 -17.99 6.35 14.93
N PHE A 73 -16.80 6.62 14.36
CA PHE A 73 -15.52 6.10 14.86
C PHE A 73 -14.91 6.95 15.98
N GLY A 74 -15.59 7.98 16.46
CA GLY A 74 -15.18 8.84 17.58
C GLY A 74 -14.25 9.98 17.19
N THR A 75 -13.02 9.68 16.84
CA THR A 75 -11.99 10.64 16.39
C THR A 75 -11.28 10.11 15.17
N VAL A 76 -10.80 11.03 14.32
CA VAL A 76 -10.04 10.67 13.12
C VAL A 76 -8.77 9.88 13.43
N GLN A 77 -8.24 10.03 14.65
CA GLN A 77 -7.06 9.29 15.10
C GLN A 77 -7.28 7.78 15.05
N ASN A 78 -8.50 7.30 15.35
CA ASN A 78 -8.80 5.86 15.33
C ASN A 78 -8.62 5.21 13.95
N PRO A 79 -9.28 5.69 12.88
CA PRO A 79 -9.02 5.12 11.56
C PRO A 79 -7.59 5.37 11.06
N ILE A 80 -6.96 6.48 11.43
CA ILE A 80 -5.56 6.76 11.07
C ILE A 80 -4.62 5.74 11.69
N GLU A 81 -4.77 5.42 12.96
CA GLU A 81 -3.94 4.40 13.63
C GLU A 81 -4.07 3.04 12.94
N MET A 82 -5.29 2.67 12.55
CA MET A 82 -5.53 1.44 11.79
C MET A 82 -4.82 1.46 10.44
N MET A 83 -4.89 2.58 9.70
CA MET A 83 -4.20 2.73 8.42
C MET A 83 -2.68 2.64 8.58
N MET A 84 -2.12 3.26 9.62
CA MET A 84 -0.68 3.20 9.90
C MET A 84 -0.22 1.79 10.25
N GLU A 85 -1.02 1.02 10.98
CA GLU A 85 -0.73 -0.39 11.26
C GLU A 85 -0.73 -1.22 9.97
N GLU A 86 -1.72 -1.02 9.10
CA GLU A 86 -1.78 -1.69 7.80
C GLU A 86 -0.57 -1.32 6.92
N HIS A 87 -0.14 -0.05 6.94
CA HIS A 87 1.09 0.41 6.26
C HIS A 87 2.33 -0.33 6.77
N SER A 88 2.43 -0.51 8.09
CA SER A 88 3.55 -1.24 8.70
C SER A 88 3.57 -2.70 8.25
N ASN A 89 2.42 -3.35 8.19
CA ASN A 89 2.29 -4.73 7.73
C ASN A 89 2.74 -4.87 6.27
N GLU A 90 2.35 -3.93 5.42
CA GLU A 90 2.77 -3.93 4.01
C GLU A 90 4.27 -3.68 3.86
N GLY A 91 4.83 -2.80 4.67
CA GLY A 91 6.28 -2.57 4.72
C GLY A 91 7.06 -3.84 5.07
N GLU A 92 6.61 -4.61 6.06
CA GLU A 92 7.20 -5.89 6.42
C GLU A 92 7.11 -6.90 5.28
N ARG A 93 5.97 -6.95 4.61
CA ARG A 93 5.77 -7.87 3.49
C ARG A 93 6.72 -7.56 2.33
N PHE A 94 6.91 -6.29 1.99
CA PHE A 94 7.87 -5.89 0.96
C PHE A 94 9.33 -6.12 1.36
N ARG A 95 9.67 -6.04 2.64
CA ARG A 95 11.01 -6.45 3.11
C ARG A 95 11.27 -7.93 2.83
N LYS A 96 10.26 -8.77 3.01
CA LYS A 96 10.35 -10.20 2.67
C LYS A 96 10.52 -10.42 1.17
N ILE A 97 9.77 -9.68 0.35
CA ILE A 97 9.90 -9.75 -1.11
C ILE A 97 11.29 -9.30 -1.54
N GLU A 98 11.80 -8.22 -0.98
CA GLU A 98 13.14 -7.71 -1.26
C GLU A 98 14.21 -8.74 -0.93
N ALA A 99 14.11 -9.37 0.25
CA ALA A 99 15.04 -10.42 0.66
C ALA A 99 14.97 -11.66 -0.25
N LEU A 100 13.76 -12.12 -0.56
CA LEU A 100 13.54 -13.30 -1.42
C LEU A 100 14.01 -13.05 -2.86
N SER A 101 13.95 -11.82 -3.34
CA SER A 101 14.36 -11.45 -4.69
C SER A 101 15.83 -11.03 -4.78
N ASN A 102 16.58 -11.14 -3.70
CA ASN A 102 17.95 -10.65 -3.61
C ASN A 102 18.03 -9.18 -4.08
N ASN A 103 17.23 -8.34 -3.45
CA ASN A 103 17.10 -6.91 -3.78
C ASN A 103 16.71 -6.69 -5.25
N TYR A 104 15.71 -7.46 -5.72
CA TYR A 104 15.20 -7.39 -7.10
C TYR A 104 16.24 -7.67 -8.17
N THR A 105 17.21 -8.53 -7.85
CA THR A 105 18.25 -8.97 -8.78
C THR A 105 17.84 -10.26 -9.45
N ALA A 106 17.61 -10.22 -10.76
CA ALA A 106 17.26 -11.41 -11.52
C ALA A 106 18.47 -12.37 -11.62
N PRO A 107 18.24 -13.71 -11.54
CA PRO A 107 19.32 -14.66 -11.71
C PRO A 107 19.88 -14.64 -13.15
N GLU A 108 21.07 -15.22 -13.35
CA GLU A 108 21.75 -15.23 -14.65
C GLU A 108 20.92 -15.91 -15.75
N ASP A 109 20.18 -16.96 -15.42
CA ASP A 109 19.34 -17.71 -16.34
C ASP A 109 17.94 -17.10 -16.53
N ALA A 110 17.69 -15.89 -16.00
CA ALA A 110 16.40 -15.24 -16.10
C ALA A 110 16.08 -14.82 -17.52
N CYS A 111 14.85 -15.11 -17.95
CA CYS A 111 14.32 -14.58 -19.21
C CYS A 111 13.95 -13.10 -19.07
N ASN A 112 13.61 -12.46 -20.19
CA ASN A 112 13.21 -11.05 -20.17
C ASN A 112 11.97 -10.79 -19.29
N THR A 113 11.00 -11.69 -19.31
CA THR A 113 9.81 -11.58 -18.46
C THR A 113 10.19 -11.58 -16.97
N TYR A 114 11.15 -12.42 -16.57
CA TYR A 114 11.66 -12.47 -15.19
C TYR A 114 12.25 -11.11 -14.79
N LYS A 115 13.12 -10.57 -15.64
CA LYS A 115 13.77 -9.27 -15.42
C LYS A 115 12.76 -8.12 -15.32
N VAL A 116 11.79 -8.11 -16.24
CA VAL A 116 10.71 -7.10 -16.25
C VAL A 116 9.86 -7.22 -14.99
N THR A 117 9.53 -8.43 -14.57
CA THR A 117 8.73 -8.66 -13.35
C THR A 117 9.43 -8.09 -12.13
N PHE A 118 10.72 -8.32 -11.96
CA PHE A 118 11.46 -7.77 -10.83
C PHE A 118 11.57 -6.25 -10.89
N ALA A 119 11.73 -5.68 -12.07
CA ALA A 119 11.72 -4.22 -12.24
C ALA A 119 10.35 -3.63 -11.86
N LEU A 120 9.26 -4.26 -12.24
CA LEU A 120 7.90 -3.84 -11.88
C LEU A 120 7.64 -3.97 -10.37
N LEU A 121 8.13 -5.03 -9.73
CA LEU A 121 8.02 -5.19 -8.28
C LEU A 121 8.75 -4.08 -7.53
N LYS A 122 9.95 -3.74 -7.97
CA LYS A 122 10.74 -2.66 -7.38
C LYS A 122 10.03 -1.31 -7.53
N GLU A 123 9.50 -1.04 -8.71
CA GLU A 123 8.72 0.17 -8.98
C GLU A 123 7.48 0.25 -8.09
N PHE A 124 6.79 -0.87 -7.91
CA PHE A 124 5.62 -0.96 -7.04
C PHE A 124 5.99 -0.64 -5.58
N GLU A 125 7.09 -1.21 -5.08
CA GLU A 125 7.59 -0.91 -3.74
C GLU A 125 7.89 0.57 -3.57
N GLN A 126 8.57 1.19 -4.53
CA GLN A 126 8.91 2.60 -4.49
C GLN A 126 7.67 3.49 -4.46
N ASP A 127 6.68 3.18 -5.28
CA ASP A 127 5.41 3.92 -5.32
C ASP A 127 4.63 3.77 -4.02
N LEU A 128 4.59 2.55 -3.47
CA LEU A 128 3.91 2.29 -2.21
C LEU A 128 4.60 3.03 -1.05
N HIS A 129 5.93 3.02 -1.00
CA HIS A 129 6.69 3.76 0.01
C HIS A 129 6.40 5.27 -0.06
N LEU A 130 6.33 5.84 -1.25
CA LEU A 130 5.97 7.25 -1.43
C LEU A 130 4.55 7.52 -0.93
N HIS A 131 3.60 6.68 -1.28
CA HIS A 131 2.21 6.79 -0.84
C HIS A 131 2.11 6.75 0.69
N ILE A 132 2.75 5.78 1.31
CA ILE A 132 2.79 5.63 2.77
C ILE A 132 3.45 6.85 3.43
N HIS A 133 4.55 7.35 2.87
CA HIS A 133 5.23 8.53 3.37
C HIS A 133 4.31 9.76 3.35
N LEU A 134 3.63 9.99 2.24
CA LEU A 134 2.73 11.15 2.10
C LEU A 134 1.58 11.08 3.10
N GLU A 135 1.03 9.90 3.34
CA GLU A 135 -0.03 9.72 4.32
C GLU A 135 0.46 9.83 5.75
N ASN A 136 1.48 9.07 6.13
CA ASN A 136 1.95 8.99 7.51
C ASN A 136 2.57 10.30 8.01
N ASN A 137 3.29 11.02 7.14
CA ASN A 137 4.08 12.18 7.56
C ASN A 137 3.46 13.54 7.20
N ILE A 138 2.47 13.55 6.29
CA ILE A 138 1.84 14.80 5.85
C ILE A 138 0.34 14.77 6.08
N LEU A 139 -0.39 13.87 5.43
CA LEU A 139 -1.86 13.87 5.47
C LEU A 139 -2.41 13.54 6.85
N PHE A 140 -1.96 12.46 7.46
CA PHE A 140 -2.51 12.00 8.74
C PHE A 140 -2.21 12.96 9.89
N PRO A 141 -0.98 13.47 10.06
CA PRO A 141 -0.72 14.49 11.07
C PRO A 141 -1.55 15.77 10.86
N SER A 142 -1.72 16.19 9.61
CA SER A 142 -2.53 17.37 9.27
C SER A 142 -4.00 17.18 9.60
N ALA A 143 -4.53 15.98 9.35
CA ALA A 143 -5.91 15.64 9.67
C ALA A 143 -6.16 15.64 11.19
N ILE A 144 -5.25 15.07 11.97
CA ILE A 144 -5.31 15.05 13.44
C ILE A 144 -5.30 16.48 13.99
N GLU A 145 -4.40 17.31 13.49
CA GLU A 145 -4.29 18.71 13.91
C GLU A 145 -5.54 19.51 13.55
N LEU A 146 -6.09 19.29 12.36
CA LEU A 146 -7.33 19.95 11.92
C LEU A 146 -8.50 19.56 12.81
N GLU A 147 -8.65 18.31 13.17
CA GLU A 147 -9.72 17.87 14.08
C GLU A 147 -9.60 18.54 15.45
N LYS A 148 -8.40 18.67 16.00
CA LYS A 148 -8.16 19.37 17.26
C LYS A 148 -8.61 20.84 17.19
N ARG A 149 -8.35 21.49 16.08
CA ARG A 149 -8.75 22.91 15.89
C ARG A 149 -10.26 23.08 15.77
N LEU A 150 -10.97 22.08 15.27
CA LEU A 150 -12.42 22.09 15.11
C LEU A 150 -13.18 21.77 16.41
N ASN A 151 -12.50 21.12 17.34
CA ASN A 151 -13.04 20.79 18.64
C ASN A 151 -12.52 21.79 19.69
#